data_106f26bf7a421122724402d14f9e9dd7
#
_entry.id   106f26bf7a421122724402d14f9e9dd7
#
_cell.length_a   1.000
_cell.length_b   1.000
_cell.length_c   1.000
_cell.angle_alpha   90.00
_cell.angle_beta   90.00
_cell.angle_gamma   90.00
#
_symmetry.space_group_name_H-M   'P 1'
#
loop_
_entity.id
_entity.type
_entity.pdbx_description
1 polymer ?
#
loop_
_entity_poly.entity_id
_entity_poly.type
_entity_poly.pdbx_seq_one_letter_code
_entity_poly.pdbx_strand_id
1 'polypeptide(L)'
;METDLIISEIEAIHKEIDLALQQKDVGAYMYFLDESIDYKNADGTIFNKTELSDEIKRHFKSLKSLSTSHYRIKSSFDNEIFTEKIARKSVVHQSNLLIFSKRKTTQTEEIYQWKKFGDEWKAISIEITLEEKY
;
A
#
# COMPACT_ATOMS: atom_id res chain seq x y z
N MET A 1 -13.68 20.49 -10.46
CA MET A 1 -14.46 19.66 -9.53
C MET A 1 -13.59 19.24 -8.39
N GLU A 2 -14.10 19.35 -7.16
CA GLU A 2 -13.36 19.02 -5.96
C GLU A 2 -12.88 17.55 -5.96
N THR A 3 -13.72 16.62 -6.42
CA THR A 3 -13.37 15.19 -6.48
C THR A 3 -12.19 14.94 -7.40
N ASP A 4 -12.09 15.63 -8.52
CA ASP A 4 -10.98 15.49 -9.46
C ASP A 4 -9.66 15.95 -8.83
N LEU A 5 -9.71 17.02 -8.03
CA LEU A 5 -8.53 17.48 -7.30
C LEU A 5 -8.09 16.46 -6.26
N ILE A 6 -9.04 15.90 -5.51
CA ILE A 6 -8.75 14.86 -4.51
C ILE A 6 -8.10 13.65 -5.19
N ILE A 7 -8.66 13.19 -6.30
CA ILE A 7 -8.11 12.06 -7.05
C ILE A 7 -6.66 12.34 -7.46
N SER A 8 -6.39 13.55 -7.94
CA SER A 8 -5.05 13.95 -8.34
C SER A 8 -4.08 13.95 -7.16
N GLU A 9 -4.49 14.47 -6.01
CA GLU A 9 -3.68 14.49 -4.79
C GLU A 9 -3.38 13.08 -4.30
N ILE A 10 -4.39 12.22 -4.25
CA ILE A 10 -4.23 10.83 -3.80
C ILE A 10 -3.35 10.03 -4.76
N GLU A 11 -3.52 10.25 -6.08
CA GLU A 11 -2.68 9.57 -7.07
C GLU A 11 -1.21 9.97 -6.92
N ALA A 12 -0.94 11.23 -6.61
CA ALA A 12 0.43 11.67 -6.33
C ALA A 12 1.01 10.95 -5.11
N ILE A 13 0.20 10.73 -4.08
CA ILE A 13 0.61 9.96 -2.89
C ILE A 13 0.89 8.50 -3.27
N HIS A 14 0.05 7.88 -4.09
CA HIS A 14 0.27 6.49 -4.52
C HIS A 14 1.58 6.33 -5.30
N LYS A 15 1.98 7.33 -6.07
CA LYS A 15 3.27 7.31 -6.76
C LYS A 15 4.43 7.33 -5.75
N GLU A 16 4.29 8.12 -4.69
CA GLU A 16 5.29 8.14 -3.61
C GLU A 16 5.31 6.81 -2.85
N ILE A 17 4.13 6.22 -2.62
CA ILE A 17 4.02 4.90 -1.99
C ILE A 17 4.72 3.83 -2.84
N ASP A 18 4.46 3.82 -4.15
CA ASP A 18 5.11 2.88 -5.06
C ASP A 18 6.62 3.02 -5.01
N LEU A 19 7.11 4.25 -4.99
CA LEU A 19 8.55 4.52 -4.89
C LEU A 19 9.12 4.04 -3.56
N ALA A 20 8.44 4.32 -2.45
CA ALA A 20 8.85 3.88 -1.12
C ALA A 20 8.93 2.35 -1.04
N LEU A 21 7.95 1.65 -1.61
CA LEU A 21 7.94 0.19 -1.65
C LEU A 21 9.11 -0.34 -2.49
N GLN A 22 9.36 0.24 -3.65
CA GLN A 22 10.45 -0.18 -4.54
C GLN A 22 11.82 0.06 -3.93
N GLN A 23 11.96 1.13 -3.16
CA GLN A 23 13.19 1.44 -2.43
C GLN A 23 13.30 0.70 -1.10
N LYS A 24 12.27 -0.03 -0.72
CA LYS A 24 12.18 -0.72 0.57
C LYS A 24 12.38 0.25 1.74
N ASP A 25 11.78 1.42 1.62
CA ASP A 25 11.86 2.50 2.61
C ASP A 25 10.62 2.45 3.50
N VAL A 26 10.74 1.80 4.65
CA VAL A 26 9.62 1.62 5.58
C VAL A 26 9.11 2.96 6.08
N GLY A 27 10.02 3.86 6.47
CA GLY A 27 9.64 5.17 7.02
C GLY A 27 8.83 5.99 6.01
N ALA A 28 9.27 6.02 4.76
CA ALA A 28 8.57 6.75 3.70
C ALA A 28 7.18 6.17 3.44
N TYR A 29 7.04 4.85 3.45
CA TYR A 29 5.75 4.21 3.29
C TYR A 29 4.82 4.51 4.48
N MET A 30 5.32 4.35 5.71
CA MET A 30 4.52 4.53 6.92
C MET A 30 4.09 5.99 7.13
N TYR A 31 4.81 6.93 6.54
CA TYR A 31 4.47 8.36 6.63
C TYR A 31 3.03 8.66 6.19
N PHE A 32 2.55 7.95 5.15
CA PHE A 32 1.22 8.18 4.59
C PHE A 32 0.09 7.52 5.37
N LEU A 33 0.42 6.78 6.42
CA LEU A 33 -0.55 6.06 7.24
C LEU A 33 -0.78 6.81 8.54
N ASP A 34 -2.06 7.01 8.90
CA ASP A 34 -2.40 7.63 10.16
C ASP A 34 -2.06 6.71 11.34
N GLU A 35 -1.88 7.30 12.52
CA GLU A 35 -1.60 6.54 13.74
C GLU A 35 -2.70 5.52 14.04
N SER A 36 -3.94 5.84 13.65
CA SER A 36 -5.12 5.00 13.89
C SER A 36 -5.35 3.95 12.79
N ILE A 37 -4.39 3.79 11.85
CA ILE A 37 -4.58 2.89 10.70
C ILE A 37 -5.00 1.49 11.14
N ASP A 38 -6.02 0.96 10.46
CA ASP A 38 -6.35 -0.46 10.46
C ASP A 38 -5.94 -1.03 9.10
N TYR A 39 -5.05 -2.02 9.12
CA TYR A 39 -4.64 -2.72 7.90
C TYR A 39 -5.14 -4.15 7.99
N LYS A 40 -6.07 -4.51 7.11
CA LYS A 40 -6.62 -5.85 7.05
C LYS A 40 -6.05 -6.62 5.87
N ASN A 41 -5.33 -7.66 6.15
CA ASN A 41 -4.72 -8.51 5.13
C ASN A 41 -5.77 -9.43 4.47
N ALA A 42 -5.41 -10.02 3.33
CA ALA A 42 -6.31 -10.89 2.57
C ALA A 42 -6.78 -12.12 3.39
N ASP A 43 -5.96 -12.58 4.33
CA ASP A 43 -6.31 -13.71 5.21
C ASP A 43 -7.17 -13.29 6.42
N GLY A 44 -7.53 -11.99 6.53
CA GLY A 44 -8.32 -11.47 7.63
C GLY A 44 -7.52 -10.96 8.82
N THR A 45 -6.20 -11.14 8.83
CA THR A 45 -5.34 -10.62 9.91
C THR A 45 -5.37 -9.09 9.89
N ILE A 46 -5.54 -8.48 11.06
CA ILE A 46 -5.59 -7.02 11.21
C ILE A 46 -4.34 -6.55 11.94
N PHE A 47 -3.67 -5.54 11.37
CA PHE A 47 -2.48 -4.94 11.95
C PHE A 47 -2.77 -3.48 12.34
N ASN A 48 -2.30 -3.06 13.51
CA ASN A 48 -2.19 -1.66 13.84
C ASN A 48 -0.90 -1.09 13.20
N LYS A 49 -0.63 0.19 13.39
CA LYS A 49 0.50 0.85 12.74
C LYS A 49 1.85 0.22 13.11
N THR A 50 2.06 -0.07 14.40
CA THR A 50 3.30 -0.67 14.88
C THR A 50 3.50 -2.07 14.33
N GLU A 51 2.46 -2.89 14.40
CA GLU A 51 2.48 -4.26 13.88
C GLU A 51 2.74 -4.28 12.38
N LEU A 52 2.09 -3.37 11.64
CA LEU A 52 2.28 -3.26 10.20
C LEU A 52 3.71 -2.85 9.86
N SER A 53 4.27 -1.89 10.59
CA SER A 53 5.66 -1.47 10.39
C SER A 53 6.62 -2.64 10.56
N ASP A 54 6.43 -3.44 11.62
CA ASP A 54 7.28 -4.61 11.88
C ASP A 54 7.15 -5.67 10.78
N GLU A 55 5.93 -5.90 10.31
CA GLU A 55 5.66 -6.85 9.24
C GLU A 55 6.33 -6.43 7.94
N ILE A 56 6.23 -5.15 7.59
CA ILE A 56 6.85 -4.61 6.38
C ILE A 56 8.37 -4.68 6.48
N LYS A 57 8.95 -4.39 7.64
CA LYS A 57 10.40 -4.51 7.85
C LYS A 57 10.88 -5.94 7.59
N ARG A 58 10.16 -6.93 8.11
CA ARG A 58 10.49 -8.34 7.87
C ARG A 58 10.39 -8.70 6.40
N HIS A 59 9.32 -8.26 5.75
CA HIS A 59 9.11 -8.51 4.33
C HIS A 59 10.25 -7.93 3.49
N PHE A 60 10.60 -6.67 3.73
CA PHE A 60 11.68 -6.01 2.98
C PHE A 60 13.03 -6.68 3.17
N LYS A 61 13.32 -7.20 4.36
CA LYS A 61 14.57 -7.94 4.62
C LYS A 61 14.67 -9.21 3.80
N SER A 62 13.55 -9.84 3.48
CA SER A 62 13.51 -11.08 2.70
C SER A 62 13.65 -10.84 1.20
N LEU A 63 13.60 -9.59 0.74
CA LEU A 63 13.56 -9.25 -0.67
C LEU A 63 14.90 -8.72 -1.16
N LYS A 64 15.32 -9.20 -2.32
CA LYS A 64 16.44 -8.62 -3.06
C LYS A 64 15.97 -7.36 -3.80
N SER A 65 14.80 -7.42 -4.42
CA SER A 65 14.20 -6.28 -5.12
C SER A 65 12.69 -6.38 -5.14
N LEU A 66 12.04 -5.23 -5.32
CA LEU A 66 10.61 -5.11 -5.41
C LEU A 66 10.26 -4.09 -6.49
N SER A 67 9.36 -4.46 -7.39
CA SER A 67 8.77 -3.56 -8.38
C SER A 67 7.26 -3.59 -8.18
N THR A 68 6.62 -2.43 -8.18
CA THR A 68 5.18 -2.34 -7.95
C THR A 68 4.56 -1.26 -8.83
N SER A 69 3.34 -1.50 -9.24
CA SER A 69 2.51 -0.54 -9.97
C SER A 69 1.07 -0.70 -9.53
N HIS A 70 0.26 0.32 -9.76
CA HIS A 70 -1.15 0.32 -9.36
C HIS A 70 -2.01 1.05 -10.39
N TYR A 71 -3.32 0.78 -10.34
CA TYR A 71 -4.30 1.62 -11.01
C TYR A 71 -5.59 1.63 -10.18
N ARG A 72 -6.32 2.76 -10.26
CA ARG A 72 -7.58 2.90 -9.53
C ARG A 72 -8.72 2.25 -10.30
N ILE A 73 -9.54 1.48 -9.57
CA ILE A 73 -10.72 0.83 -10.11
C ILE A 73 -11.95 1.73 -9.94
N LYS A 74 -12.15 2.27 -8.74
CA LYS A 74 -13.27 3.16 -8.43
C LYS A 74 -12.94 3.98 -7.19
N SER A 75 -13.71 5.07 -7.00
CA SER A 75 -13.55 5.94 -5.85
C SER A 75 -14.84 6.68 -5.54
N SER A 76 -14.97 7.13 -4.29
CA SER A 76 -16.06 7.98 -3.83
C SER A 76 -15.57 8.88 -2.71
N PHE A 77 -16.19 10.05 -2.58
CA PHE A 77 -15.89 10.97 -1.49
C PHE A 77 -17.18 11.29 -0.75
N ASP A 78 -17.25 10.94 0.53
CA ASP A 78 -18.44 11.12 1.36
C ASP A 78 -18.01 11.30 2.81
N ASN A 79 -18.66 12.23 3.53
CA ASN A 79 -18.37 12.51 4.95
C ASN A 79 -16.88 12.76 5.22
N GLU A 80 -16.23 13.51 4.34
CA GLU A 80 -14.82 13.88 4.43
C GLU A 80 -13.86 12.69 4.28
N ILE A 81 -14.36 11.52 3.90
CA ILE A 81 -13.56 10.32 3.66
C ILE A 81 -13.53 10.03 2.17
N PHE A 82 -12.32 9.93 1.63
CA PHE A 82 -12.12 9.47 0.25
C PHE A 82 -11.85 7.97 0.30
N THR A 83 -12.76 7.19 -0.30
CA THR A 83 -12.65 5.73 -0.39
C THR A 83 -12.31 5.36 -1.81
N GLU A 84 -11.32 4.51 -2.00
CA GLU A 84 -10.93 4.05 -3.33
C GLU A 84 -10.60 2.57 -3.31
N LYS A 85 -10.82 1.94 -4.44
CA LYS A 85 -10.35 0.58 -4.70
C LYS A 85 -9.29 0.66 -5.79
N ILE A 86 -8.13 0.09 -5.51
CA ILE A 86 -7.04 0.01 -6.47
C ILE A 86 -6.67 -1.45 -6.73
N ALA A 87 -6.09 -1.70 -7.89
CA ALA A 87 -5.42 -2.95 -8.19
C ALA A 87 -3.92 -2.68 -8.17
N ARG A 88 -3.17 -3.61 -7.60
CA ARG A 88 -1.72 -3.50 -7.52
C ARG A 88 -1.07 -4.78 -8.03
N LYS A 89 -0.02 -4.61 -8.81
CA LYS A 89 0.82 -5.71 -9.25
C LYS A 89 2.23 -5.47 -8.69
N SER A 90 2.74 -6.47 -7.98
CA SER A 90 4.08 -6.42 -7.40
C SER A 90 4.89 -7.61 -7.88
N VAL A 91 6.13 -7.35 -8.28
CA VAL A 91 7.08 -8.39 -8.66
C VAL A 91 8.22 -8.32 -7.66
N VAL A 92 8.44 -9.42 -6.94
CA VAL A 92 9.49 -9.49 -5.93
C VAL A 92 10.53 -10.53 -6.35
N HIS A 93 11.77 -10.25 -6.04
CA HIS A 93 12.86 -11.21 -6.13
C HIS A 93 13.33 -11.49 -4.72
N GLN A 94 13.16 -12.75 -4.28
CA GLN A 94 13.59 -13.17 -2.96
C GLN A 94 15.04 -13.62 -3.02
N SER A 95 15.81 -13.15 -2.03
CA SER A 95 17.19 -13.61 -1.85
C SER A 95 17.14 -15.02 -1.27
N ASN A 96 17.81 -15.96 -1.95
CA ASN A 96 18.02 -17.30 -1.42
C ASN A 96 19.46 -17.43 -0.95
N LEU A 97 19.70 -18.20 0.10
CA LEU A 97 21.03 -18.47 0.64
C LEU A 97 21.95 -19.12 -0.40
N LEU A 98 21.39 -19.67 -1.42
CA LEU A 98 22.09 -20.21 -2.59
C LEU A 98 21.92 -19.24 -3.74
N ILE A 99 22.77 -19.27 -4.68
CA ILE A 99 23.00 -18.39 -5.84
C ILE A 99 21.73 -17.99 -6.64
N PHE A 100 20.53 -18.46 -6.27
CA PHE A 100 19.30 -18.24 -7.03
C PHE A 100 18.37 -17.25 -6.37
N SER A 101 17.90 -16.25 -7.13
CA SER A 101 16.79 -15.40 -6.73
C SER A 101 15.50 -16.01 -7.28
N LYS A 102 14.47 -16.11 -6.42
CA LYS A 102 13.16 -16.57 -6.84
C LYS A 102 12.27 -15.37 -7.13
N ARG A 103 11.74 -15.31 -8.35
CA ARG A 103 10.80 -14.27 -8.75
C ARG A 103 9.38 -14.69 -8.41
N LYS A 104 8.62 -13.80 -7.76
CA LYS A 104 7.21 -13.99 -7.48
C LYS A 104 6.43 -12.77 -7.92
N THR A 105 5.27 -12.99 -8.54
CA THR A 105 4.35 -11.94 -8.90
C THR A 105 3.10 -12.06 -8.03
N THR A 106 2.69 -10.93 -7.44
CA THR A 106 1.48 -10.85 -6.63
C THR A 106 0.57 -9.80 -7.23
N GLN A 107 -0.72 -10.12 -7.36
CA GLN A 107 -1.74 -9.15 -7.74
C GLN A 107 -2.72 -9.03 -6.59
N THR A 108 -3.03 -7.79 -6.21
CA THR A 108 -3.98 -7.51 -5.12
C THR A 108 -5.04 -6.53 -5.58
N GLU A 109 -6.19 -6.59 -4.92
CA GLU A 109 -7.15 -5.50 -4.92
C GLU A 109 -7.20 -4.98 -3.50
N GLU A 110 -7.13 -3.65 -3.36
CA GLU A 110 -6.95 -2.98 -2.08
C GLU A 110 -7.95 -1.85 -1.95
N ILE A 111 -8.61 -1.74 -0.81
CA ILE A 111 -9.50 -0.62 -0.50
C ILE A 111 -8.82 0.28 0.49
N TYR A 112 -8.66 1.55 0.12
CA TYR A 112 -8.08 2.59 0.96
C TYR A 112 -9.17 3.55 1.39
N GLN A 113 -9.12 3.97 2.65
CA GLN A 113 -9.89 5.11 3.14
C GLN A 113 -8.91 6.18 3.58
N TRP A 114 -9.10 7.37 3.03
CA TRP A 114 -8.21 8.50 3.25
C TRP A 114 -8.96 9.62 3.95
N LYS A 115 -8.30 10.27 4.89
CA LYS A 115 -8.81 11.46 5.57
C LYS A 115 -7.76 12.56 5.52
N LYS A 116 -8.20 13.80 5.34
CA LYS A 116 -7.30 14.94 5.29
C LYS A 116 -7.13 15.51 6.70
N PHE A 117 -5.90 15.62 7.15
CA PHE A 117 -5.51 16.21 8.43
C PHE A 117 -4.69 17.46 8.12
N GLY A 118 -5.30 18.65 8.30
CA GLY A 118 -4.68 19.89 7.83
C GLY A 118 -4.54 19.86 6.32
N ASP A 119 -3.32 19.93 5.82
CA ASP A 119 -3.04 19.90 4.38
C ASP A 119 -2.63 18.53 3.86
N GLU A 120 -2.61 17.51 4.73
CA GLU A 120 -2.09 16.20 4.38
C GLU A 120 -3.16 15.11 4.41
N TRP A 121 -3.19 14.29 3.37
CA TRP A 121 -4.00 13.07 3.34
C TRP A 121 -3.25 11.94 4.02
N LYS A 122 -3.94 11.23 4.92
CA LYS A 122 -3.42 10.03 5.56
C LYS A 122 -4.41 8.89 5.38
N ALA A 123 -3.90 7.69 5.14
CA ALA A 123 -4.74 6.50 5.10
C ALA A 123 -5.15 6.12 6.52
N ILE A 124 -6.45 5.96 6.74
CA ILE A 124 -7.00 5.53 8.03
C ILE A 124 -7.44 4.07 8.01
N SER A 125 -7.59 3.49 6.82
CA SER A 125 -7.95 2.08 6.67
C SER A 125 -7.42 1.57 5.32
N ILE A 126 -6.86 0.37 5.34
CA ILE A 126 -6.45 -0.36 4.15
C ILE A 126 -6.96 -1.79 4.30
N GLU A 127 -7.65 -2.29 3.29
CA GLU A 127 -8.12 -3.67 3.28
C GLU A 127 -7.71 -4.35 1.98
N ILE A 128 -7.02 -5.47 2.09
CA ILE A 128 -6.67 -6.30 0.94
C ILE A 128 -7.84 -7.27 0.72
N THR A 129 -8.59 -7.06 -0.35
CA THR A 129 -9.80 -7.83 -0.63
C THR A 129 -9.58 -9.02 -1.54
N LEU A 130 -8.48 -9.01 -2.31
CA LEU A 130 -8.12 -10.09 -3.21
C LEU A 130 -6.61 -10.16 -3.28
N GLU A 131 -6.06 -11.38 -3.22
CA GLU A 131 -4.64 -11.61 -3.41
C GLU A 131 -4.44 -12.86 -4.25
N GLU A 132 -3.71 -12.72 -5.36
CA GLU A 132 -3.34 -13.82 -6.24
C GLU A 132 -1.81 -13.81 -6.41
N LYS A 133 -1.22 -15.00 -6.29
CA LYS A 133 0.24 -15.17 -6.42
C LYS A 133 0.55 -16.09 -7.59
N TYR A 134 1.58 -15.73 -8.32
CA TYR A 134 2.02 -16.46 -9.51
C TYR A 134 3.46 -16.89 -9.42
#